data_a011ae2e3429ef2728fe4dd10b579363
#
_entry.id   a011ae2e3429ef2728fe4dd10b579363
#
_cell.length_a   1.000
_cell.length_b   1.000
_cell.length_c   1.000
_cell.angle_alpha   90.00
_cell.angle_beta   90.00
_cell.angle_gamma   90.00
#
_symmetry.space_group_name_H-M   'P 1'
#
loop_
_entity.id
_entity.type
_entity.pdbx_description
1 polymer ?
#
loop_
_entity_poly.entity_id
_entity_poly.type
_entity_poly.pdbx_seq_one_letter_code
_entity_poly.pdbx_strand_id
1 'polypeptide(L)'
;MSDSLGDGAGNPTDAQMRLYERWAEGGAALSLIGEVQVIPGYPEKPGNLVLVPDTDLPALRQLAKRGSVNGAHIWPQLGHAGALAHGPISNPKGPSPLNVDGLQCDGMTLDEIHELPQSYARAAILAQDAGFGGVLIHAGHGFLFSQFLSPLFNHRTDAYGGNVEGRFRVISEVIDAVRQAVGAPYPVGIRINSTDKLEGGLTTDDAFEVVRLLNNTSVDLIDISGGTYFPGAASSSDGTSSSGPYFANFAKQAKELIDIPIVVTGGFETREQVVRALQDGAADAISLGRAMILNPSLANAWLSDAGGDPEFPVFDAPPRGGVTAWYSMRLTALGEDNECQLDLSPADALEAYEARDVERCEIWRNRFS
;
A
#
# COMPACT_ATOMS: atom_id res chain seq x y z
N MET A 1 -0.10 -2.11 4.81
CA MET A 1 -1.41 -2.27 5.50
C MET A 1 -2.14 -0.96 5.28
N SER A 2 -3.39 -1.01 4.83
CA SER A 2 -4.25 0.17 4.75
C SER A 2 -4.66 0.58 6.16
N ASP A 3 -4.68 1.88 6.47
CA ASP A 3 -5.21 2.38 7.73
C ASP A 3 -6.73 2.31 7.77
N SER A 4 -7.38 2.40 6.60
CA SER A 4 -8.83 2.37 6.44
C SER A 4 -9.55 3.38 7.37
N LEU A 5 -8.99 4.59 7.50
CA LEU A 5 -9.48 5.65 8.39
C LEU A 5 -10.20 6.79 7.69
N GLY A 6 -10.39 6.72 6.36
CA GLY A 6 -11.25 7.67 5.64
C GLY A 6 -12.71 7.58 6.08
N ASP A 7 -13.45 8.66 5.81
CA ASP A 7 -14.83 8.88 6.28
C ASP A 7 -15.93 8.11 5.53
N GLY A 8 -15.57 7.33 4.50
CA GLY A 8 -16.51 6.67 3.58
C GLY A 8 -16.91 7.52 2.38
N ALA A 9 -16.59 8.82 2.39
CA ALA A 9 -16.77 9.73 1.25
C ALA A 9 -15.43 10.07 0.55
N GLY A 10 -14.37 9.33 0.89
CA GLY A 10 -13.04 9.48 0.30
C GLY A 10 -12.19 10.58 0.95
N ASN A 11 -12.62 11.17 2.06
CA ASN A 11 -11.88 12.24 2.73
C ASN A 11 -11.21 11.74 4.03
N PRO A 12 -10.13 12.40 4.49
CA PRO A 12 -9.47 12.05 5.74
C PRO A 12 -10.32 12.44 6.95
N THR A 13 -10.21 11.63 8.01
CA THR A 13 -10.78 11.94 9.33
C THR A 13 -9.75 12.55 10.27
N ASP A 14 -10.22 13.15 11.39
CA ASP A 14 -9.32 13.64 12.44
C ASP A 14 -8.46 12.52 13.04
N ALA A 15 -9.03 11.32 13.20
CA ALA A 15 -8.29 10.14 13.67
C ALA A 15 -7.16 9.75 12.69
N GLN A 16 -7.40 9.81 11.38
CA GLN A 16 -6.35 9.57 10.38
C GLN A 16 -5.27 10.65 10.45
N MET A 17 -5.65 11.92 10.55
CA MET A 17 -4.70 13.03 10.68
C MET A 17 -3.82 12.87 11.94
N ARG A 18 -4.43 12.50 13.08
CA ARG A 18 -3.72 12.28 14.35
C ARG A 18 -2.78 11.08 14.29
N LEU A 19 -3.17 10.00 13.63
CA LEU A 19 -2.33 8.83 13.45
C LEU A 19 -1.01 9.18 12.75
N TYR A 20 -1.08 9.88 11.60
CA TYR A 20 0.11 10.26 10.84
C TYR A 20 0.95 11.33 11.55
N GLU A 21 0.32 12.24 12.29
CA GLU A 21 1.01 13.19 13.17
C GLU A 21 1.82 12.44 14.25
N ARG A 22 1.25 11.45 14.91
CA ARG A 22 1.94 10.63 15.93
C ARG A 22 3.16 9.89 15.36
N TRP A 23 3.05 9.34 14.15
CA TRP A 23 4.20 8.70 13.52
C TRP A 23 5.30 9.70 13.15
N ALA A 24 4.94 10.89 12.68
CA ALA A 24 5.90 11.97 12.44
C ALA A 24 6.56 12.46 13.75
N GLU A 25 5.79 12.64 14.83
CA GLU A 25 6.28 12.91 16.17
C GLU A 25 7.20 11.81 16.69
N GLY A 26 6.88 10.56 16.35
CA GLY A 26 7.62 9.34 16.71
C GLY A 26 8.88 9.07 15.91
N GLY A 27 9.24 9.95 14.98
CA GLY A 27 10.51 9.92 14.24
C GLY A 27 10.45 9.14 12.91
N ALA A 28 9.27 8.80 12.40
CA ALA A 28 9.14 8.26 11.05
C ALA A 28 9.58 9.32 10.02
N ALA A 29 10.59 8.99 9.19
CA ALA A 29 11.07 9.92 8.17
C ALA A 29 10.08 10.06 7.01
N LEU A 30 9.38 8.98 6.66
CA LEU A 30 8.35 8.92 5.62
C LEU A 30 7.21 8.03 6.08
N SER A 31 6.00 8.52 6.00
CA SER A 31 4.77 7.74 6.17
C SER A 31 4.04 7.59 4.84
N LEU A 32 3.53 6.39 4.57
CA LEU A 32 2.76 6.08 3.37
C LEU A 32 1.29 5.90 3.74
N ILE A 33 0.40 6.69 3.13
CA ILE A 33 -1.05 6.51 3.27
C ILE A 33 -1.48 5.40 2.31
N GLY A 34 -1.88 4.28 2.81
CA GLY A 34 -2.41 3.21 1.96
C GLY A 34 -3.84 2.86 2.35
N GLU A 35 -4.75 2.71 1.43
CA GLU A 35 -4.78 2.94 0.00
C GLU A 35 -5.41 4.30 -0.33
N VAL A 36 -4.92 4.97 -1.37
CA VAL A 36 -5.53 6.20 -1.89
C VAL A 36 -5.96 5.94 -3.32
N GLN A 37 -7.27 5.93 -3.56
CA GLN A 37 -7.85 5.54 -4.84
C GLN A 37 -7.78 6.69 -5.85
N VAL A 38 -7.37 6.38 -7.07
CA VAL A 38 -7.34 7.34 -8.20
C VAL A 38 -8.65 7.32 -9.00
N ILE A 39 -9.46 6.27 -8.81
CA ILE A 39 -10.79 6.08 -9.41
C ILE A 39 -11.71 5.53 -8.32
N PRO A 40 -12.82 6.19 -7.98
CA PRO A 40 -13.69 5.79 -6.88
C PRO A 40 -14.46 4.48 -7.13
N GLY A 41 -14.55 4.04 -8.39
CA GLY A 41 -15.23 2.79 -8.75
C GLY A 41 -14.55 1.51 -8.33
N TYR A 42 -13.29 1.59 -7.85
CA TYR A 42 -12.48 0.38 -7.56
C TYR A 42 -11.71 0.45 -6.24
N PRO A 43 -12.37 0.79 -5.11
CA PRO A 43 -11.70 0.85 -3.81
C PRO A 43 -11.39 -0.54 -3.27
N GLU A 44 -10.32 -0.64 -2.50
CA GLU A 44 -10.02 -1.83 -1.69
C GLU A 44 -11.02 -1.97 -0.54
N LYS A 45 -11.36 -0.82 0.07
CA LYS A 45 -12.25 -0.70 1.22
C LYS A 45 -12.95 0.68 1.21
N PRO A 46 -14.14 0.80 1.81
CA PRO A 46 -14.85 2.08 1.88
C PRO A 46 -14.17 3.13 2.74
N GLY A 47 -13.17 2.75 3.55
CA GLY A 47 -12.35 3.66 4.33
C GLY A 47 -11.11 4.17 3.59
N ASN A 48 -10.96 3.93 2.29
CA ASN A 48 -9.88 4.51 1.49
C ASN A 48 -10.12 6.00 1.22
N LEU A 49 -9.03 6.76 1.07
CA LEU A 49 -9.10 8.10 0.50
C LEU A 49 -9.30 8.02 -1.02
N VAL A 50 -9.85 9.09 -1.60
CA VAL A 50 -10.04 9.21 -3.05
C VAL A 50 -9.50 10.56 -3.51
N LEU A 51 -8.65 10.57 -4.54
CA LEU A 51 -8.13 11.80 -5.15
C LEU A 51 -8.77 12.02 -6.52
N VAL A 52 -9.87 12.78 -6.52
CA VAL A 52 -10.65 13.20 -7.71
C VAL A 52 -10.90 14.70 -7.68
N PRO A 53 -11.32 15.34 -8.77
CA PRO A 53 -11.42 16.80 -8.86
C PRO A 53 -12.27 17.47 -7.78
N ASP A 54 -13.24 16.79 -7.21
CA ASP A 54 -14.15 17.30 -6.18
C ASP A 54 -13.81 16.80 -4.76
N THR A 55 -12.57 16.33 -4.57
CA THR A 55 -12.00 15.96 -3.25
C THR A 55 -11.95 17.17 -2.31
N ASP A 56 -12.15 16.92 -1.00
CA ASP A 56 -11.94 17.93 0.05
C ASP A 56 -10.46 18.30 0.21
N LEU A 57 -9.97 19.19 -0.66
CA LEU A 57 -8.59 19.65 -0.66
C LEU A 57 -8.16 20.32 0.67
N PRO A 58 -8.99 21.15 1.35
CA PRO A 58 -8.73 21.62 2.70
C PRO A 58 -8.43 20.50 3.71
N ALA A 59 -9.22 19.45 3.75
CA ALA A 59 -8.99 18.31 4.66
C ALA A 59 -7.68 17.57 4.33
N LEU A 60 -7.39 17.35 3.04
CA LEU A 60 -6.12 16.76 2.60
C LEU A 60 -4.90 17.62 2.99
N ARG A 61 -5.02 18.97 2.88
CA ARG A 61 -3.96 19.89 3.34
C ARG A 61 -3.70 19.78 4.84
N GLN A 62 -4.75 19.58 5.63
CA GLN A 62 -4.60 19.35 7.07
C GLN A 62 -3.87 18.02 7.33
N LEU A 63 -4.24 16.95 6.65
CA LEU A 63 -3.57 15.66 6.76
C LEU A 63 -2.09 15.77 6.36
N ALA A 64 -1.78 16.38 5.21
CA ALA A 64 -0.41 16.58 4.75
C ALA A 64 0.42 17.39 5.76
N LYS A 65 -0.15 18.49 6.28
CA LYS A 65 0.50 19.35 7.27
C LYS A 65 0.80 18.62 8.58
N ARG A 66 -0.20 17.89 9.13
CA ARG A 66 -0.05 17.17 10.40
C ARG A 66 0.92 15.99 10.26
N GLY A 67 0.86 15.25 9.16
CA GLY A 67 1.78 14.14 8.89
C GLY A 67 3.22 14.55 8.54
N SER A 68 3.47 15.86 8.37
CA SER A 68 4.81 16.40 8.05
C SER A 68 5.47 17.17 9.20
N VAL A 69 4.96 17.06 10.43
CA VAL A 69 5.60 17.69 11.59
C VAL A 69 7.00 17.13 11.81
N ASN A 70 7.88 17.91 12.45
CA ASN A 70 9.27 17.54 12.71
C ASN A 70 10.11 17.22 11.46
N GLY A 71 9.69 17.69 10.27
CA GLY A 71 10.41 17.44 9.02
C GLY A 71 10.17 16.06 8.41
N ALA A 72 9.17 15.30 8.90
CA ALA A 72 8.73 14.06 8.29
C ALA A 72 8.10 14.30 6.91
N HIS A 73 8.05 13.27 6.10
CA HIS A 73 7.30 13.23 4.84
C HIS A 73 6.07 12.34 4.97
N ILE A 74 5.02 12.70 4.26
CA ILE A 74 3.83 11.86 4.11
C ILE A 74 3.46 11.81 2.63
N TRP A 75 3.29 10.59 2.08
CA TRP A 75 2.96 10.35 0.68
C TRP A 75 1.72 9.50 0.54
N PRO A 76 0.74 9.88 -0.29
CA PRO A 76 -0.35 8.98 -0.66
C PRO A 76 0.18 7.84 -1.54
N GLN A 77 -0.20 6.61 -1.21
CA GLN A 77 0.00 5.45 -2.04
C GLN A 77 -1.18 5.36 -3.02
N LEU A 78 -0.93 5.82 -4.26
CA LEU A 78 -1.93 5.85 -5.32
C LEU A 78 -2.24 4.43 -5.80
N GLY A 79 -3.49 4.02 -5.70
CA GLY A 79 -3.91 2.67 -5.96
C GLY A 79 -5.21 2.54 -6.74
N HIS A 80 -5.47 1.32 -7.17
CA HIS A 80 -6.68 0.83 -7.81
C HIS A 80 -6.76 -0.67 -7.50
N ALA A 81 -7.81 -1.09 -6.81
CA ALA A 81 -7.84 -2.45 -6.29
C ALA A 81 -8.04 -3.54 -7.37
N GLY A 82 -8.46 -3.15 -8.57
CA GLY A 82 -8.60 -4.11 -9.67
C GLY A 82 -9.65 -5.19 -9.38
N ALA A 83 -9.29 -6.44 -9.61
CA ALA A 83 -10.12 -7.61 -9.30
C ALA A 83 -10.43 -7.77 -7.80
N LEU A 84 -9.62 -7.16 -6.92
CA LEU A 84 -9.80 -7.15 -5.46
C LEU A 84 -10.65 -5.97 -4.97
N ALA A 85 -11.26 -5.19 -5.87
CA ALA A 85 -12.12 -4.09 -5.46
C ALA A 85 -13.31 -4.59 -4.63
N HIS A 86 -13.70 -3.79 -3.63
CA HIS A 86 -14.71 -4.17 -2.63
C HIS A 86 -16.09 -4.32 -3.27
N GLY A 87 -16.52 -5.57 -3.50
CA GLY A 87 -17.76 -5.91 -4.22
C GLY A 87 -19.02 -5.16 -3.80
N PRO A 88 -19.27 -4.87 -2.49
CA PRO A 88 -20.44 -4.12 -2.07
C PRO A 88 -20.56 -2.70 -2.67
N ILE A 89 -19.46 -2.09 -3.12
CA ILE A 89 -19.42 -0.71 -3.65
C ILE A 89 -18.71 -0.61 -5.00
N SER A 90 -18.45 -1.72 -5.66
CA SER A 90 -17.78 -1.74 -6.96
C SER A 90 -18.21 -2.93 -7.83
N ASN A 91 -17.97 -2.81 -9.13
CA ASN A 91 -17.95 -3.92 -10.05
C ASN A 91 -16.48 -4.22 -10.39
N PRO A 92 -15.83 -5.21 -9.72
CA PRO A 92 -14.41 -5.44 -9.85
C PRO A 92 -13.97 -5.70 -11.30
N LYS A 93 -12.84 -5.10 -11.70
CA LYS A 93 -12.23 -5.34 -13.02
C LYS A 93 -10.73 -5.55 -12.86
N GLY A 94 -10.21 -6.60 -13.51
CA GLY A 94 -8.78 -6.87 -13.61
C GLY A 94 -8.27 -6.70 -15.04
N PRO A 95 -6.97 -7.00 -15.31
CA PRO A 95 -6.45 -7.02 -16.68
C PRO A 95 -7.20 -8.01 -17.58
N SER A 96 -7.68 -9.10 -17.00
CA SER A 96 -8.48 -10.15 -17.68
C SER A 96 -9.65 -10.57 -16.80
N PRO A 97 -10.72 -11.16 -17.36
CA PRO A 97 -11.79 -11.74 -16.57
C PRO A 97 -11.27 -12.88 -15.70
N LEU A 98 -11.68 -12.92 -14.42
CA LEU A 98 -11.29 -13.95 -13.47
C LEU A 98 -12.50 -14.55 -12.78
N ASN A 99 -12.39 -15.84 -12.46
CA ASN A 99 -13.32 -16.57 -11.60
C ASN A 99 -12.51 -17.60 -10.78
N VAL A 100 -12.06 -17.19 -9.60
CA VAL A 100 -11.14 -17.98 -8.75
C VAL A 100 -11.66 -17.96 -7.32
N ASP A 101 -11.99 -19.12 -6.75
CA ASP A 101 -12.36 -19.30 -5.34
C ASP A 101 -13.35 -18.26 -4.78
N GLY A 102 -14.40 -17.96 -5.56
CA GLY A 102 -15.45 -17.01 -5.20
C GLY A 102 -15.13 -15.54 -5.52
N LEU A 103 -13.92 -15.24 -5.99
CA LEU A 103 -13.58 -13.93 -6.53
C LEU A 103 -13.91 -13.91 -8.03
N GLN A 104 -14.74 -12.95 -8.43
CA GLN A 104 -15.12 -12.74 -9.82
C GLN A 104 -14.84 -11.29 -10.22
N CYS A 105 -14.30 -11.11 -11.42
CA CYS A 105 -14.14 -9.78 -12.00
C CYS A 105 -14.28 -9.84 -13.54
N ASP A 106 -14.66 -8.71 -14.14
CA ASP A 106 -14.57 -8.50 -15.57
C ASP A 106 -13.16 -8.09 -16.00
N GLY A 107 -12.88 -8.22 -17.31
CA GLY A 107 -11.64 -7.70 -17.89
C GLY A 107 -11.79 -6.23 -18.28
N MET A 108 -10.75 -5.43 -18.04
CA MET A 108 -10.69 -4.04 -18.51
C MET A 108 -10.61 -3.99 -20.04
N THR A 109 -11.36 -3.07 -20.63
CA THR A 109 -11.24 -2.69 -22.04
C THR A 109 -9.95 -1.92 -22.30
N LEU A 110 -9.54 -1.78 -23.57
CA LEU A 110 -8.37 -0.95 -23.92
C LEU A 110 -8.60 0.53 -23.54
N ASP A 111 -9.81 1.05 -23.71
CA ASP A 111 -10.13 2.44 -23.36
C ASP A 111 -9.98 2.68 -21.86
N GLU A 112 -10.43 1.73 -21.01
CA GLU A 112 -10.23 1.82 -19.56
C GLU A 112 -8.75 1.74 -19.16
N ILE A 113 -7.94 0.92 -19.84
CA ILE A 113 -6.49 0.87 -19.61
C ILE A 113 -5.82 2.18 -20.02
N HIS A 114 -6.19 2.74 -21.17
CA HIS A 114 -5.65 4.02 -21.66
C HIS A 114 -6.02 5.22 -20.77
N GLU A 115 -7.08 5.14 -19.98
CA GLU A 115 -7.48 6.18 -19.02
C GLU A 115 -6.67 6.14 -17.72
N LEU A 116 -6.05 5.00 -17.37
CA LEU A 116 -5.28 4.86 -16.13
C LEU A 116 -4.16 5.92 -15.97
N PRO A 117 -3.30 6.16 -16.99
CA PRO A 117 -2.23 7.15 -16.86
C PRO A 117 -2.74 8.53 -16.46
N GLN A 118 -3.85 8.99 -17.08
CA GLN A 118 -4.43 10.29 -16.77
C GLN A 118 -5.09 10.34 -15.39
N SER A 119 -5.68 9.24 -14.94
CA SER A 119 -6.28 9.16 -13.59
C SER A 119 -5.22 9.25 -12.51
N TYR A 120 -4.09 8.55 -12.67
CA TYR A 120 -2.94 8.65 -11.75
C TYR A 120 -2.28 10.02 -11.79
N ALA A 121 -2.12 10.62 -12.97
CA ALA A 121 -1.57 11.97 -13.13
C ALA A 121 -2.44 13.03 -12.42
N ARG A 122 -3.78 12.98 -12.58
CA ARG A 122 -4.71 13.86 -11.88
C ARG A 122 -4.61 13.71 -10.36
N ALA A 123 -4.57 12.47 -9.86
CA ALA A 123 -4.42 12.20 -8.43
C ALA A 123 -3.09 12.73 -7.88
N ALA A 124 -1.99 12.58 -8.64
CA ALA A 124 -0.68 13.09 -8.24
C ALA A 124 -0.63 14.63 -8.18
N ILE A 125 -1.30 15.35 -9.12
CA ILE A 125 -1.46 16.81 -9.05
C ILE A 125 -2.21 17.20 -7.78
N LEU A 126 -3.33 16.55 -7.47
CA LEU A 126 -4.11 16.83 -6.26
C LEU A 126 -3.30 16.56 -4.99
N ALA A 127 -2.48 15.52 -4.98
CA ALA A 127 -1.56 15.25 -3.88
C ALA A 127 -0.52 16.38 -3.72
N GLN A 128 0.07 16.85 -4.81
CA GLN A 128 1.01 17.97 -4.81
C GLN A 128 0.34 19.27 -4.34
N ASP A 129 -0.87 19.58 -4.82
CA ASP A 129 -1.66 20.77 -4.42
C ASP A 129 -2.10 20.71 -2.95
N ALA A 130 -2.29 19.51 -2.41
CA ALA A 130 -2.55 19.30 -0.99
C ALA A 130 -1.31 19.47 -0.10
N GLY A 131 -0.10 19.50 -0.70
CA GLY A 131 1.16 19.67 0.03
C GLY A 131 1.77 18.36 0.52
N PHE A 132 1.37 17.21 -0.04
CA PHE A 132 2.10 15.95 0.20
C PHE A 132 3.51 16.03 -0.41
N GLY A 133 4.49 15.44 0.26
CA GLY A 133 5.90 15.53 -0.13
C GLY A 133 6.32 14.61 -1.30
N GLY A 134 5.40 13.84 -1.86
CA GLY A 134 5.59 12.90 -2.97
C GLY A 134 4.40 11.97 -3.10
N VAL A 135 4.45 11.03 -4.04
CA VAL A 135 3.46 9.96 -4.23
C VAL A 135 4.14 8.61 -4.40
N LEU A 136 3.46 7.54 -4.03
CA LEU A 136 3.88 6.16 -4.28
C LEU A 136 2.87 5.47 -5.18
N ILE A 137 3.28 4.94 -6.33
CA ILE A 137 2.44 4.12 -7.21
C ILE A 137 2.38 2.70 -6.65
N HIS A 138 1.17 2.17 -6.44
CA HIS A 138 1.00 0.83 -5.87
C HIS A 138 0.93 -0.24 -6.95
N ALA A 139 2.01 -0.98 -7.13
CA ALA A 139 2.11 -2.11 -8.05
C ALA A 139 2.40 -3.45 -7.34
N GLY A 140 1.92 -3.60 -6.10
CA GLY A 140 2.11 -4.80 -5.27
C GLY A 140 0.83 -5.39 -4.72
N HIS A 141 0.95 -6.42 -3.90
CA HIS A 141 -0.07 -7.04 -3.06
C HIS A 141 -1.30 -7.62 -3.80
N GLY A 142 -1.21 -7.82 -5.11
CA GLY A 142 -2.32 -8.33 -5.91
C GLY A 142 -3.32 -7.25 -6.36
N PHE A 143 -3.03 -5.95 -6.18
CA PHE A 143 -3.85 -4.87 -6.73
C PHE A 143 -3.60 -4.69 -8.24
N LEU A 144 -4.27 -3.75 -8.88
CA LEU A 144 -4.38 -3.71 -10.34
C LEU A 144 -3.05 -3.88 -11.08
N PHE A 145 -2.01 -3.11 -10.75
CA PHE A 145 -0.72 -3.23 -11.44
C PHE A 145 0.03 -4.51 -11.11
N SER A 146 -0.11 -5.03 -9.88
CA SER A 146 0.37 -6.36 -9.54
C SER A 146 -0.35 -7.45 -10.37
N GLN A 147 -1.67 -7.28 -10.64
CA GLN A 147 -2.42 -8.17 -11.52
C GLN A 147 -1.94 -8.08 -12.96
N PHE A 148 -1.61 -6.88 -13.46
CA PHE A 148 -1.01 -6.73 -14.79
C PHE A 148 0.32 -7.45 -14.90
N LEU A 149 1.18 -7.36 -13.88
CA LEU A 149 2.50 -8.01 -13.86
C LEU A 149 2.42 -9.54 -13.76
N SER A 150 1.38 -10.07 -13.13
CA SER A 150 1.23 -11.50 -12.85
C SER A 150 0.67 -12.26 -14.04
N PRO A 151 1.36 -13.30 -14.58
CA PRO A 151 0.82 -14.11 -15.66
C PRO A 151 -0.41 -14.94 -15.22
N LEU A 152 -0.58 -15.15 -13.91
CA LEU A 152 -1.75 -15.84 -13.35
C LEU A 152 -3.04 -15.02 -13.54
N PHE A 153 -2.96 -13.69 -13.57
CA PHE A 153 -4.11 -12.78 -13.63
C PHE A 153 -4.23 -12.02 -14.94
N ASN A 154 -3.12 -11.91 -15.70
CA ASN A 154 -3.07 -11.19 -16.97
C ASN A 154 -2.93 -12.17 -18.14
N HIS A 155 -4.05 -12.51 -18.76
CA HIS A 155 -4.14 -13.40 -19.92
C HIS A 155 -4.31 -12.62 -21.24
N ARG A 156 -3.99 -11.32 -21.25
CA ARG A 156 -4.13 -10.46 -22.44
C ARG A 156 -3.15 -10.87 -23.54
N THR A 157 -3.63 -10.72 -24.77
CA THR A 157 -2.86 -11.00 -25.99
C THR A 157 -2.54 -9.74 -26.79
N ASP A 158 -2.96 -8.57 -26.26
CA ASP A 158 -2.63 -7.26 -26.80
C ASP A 158 -1.31 -6.71 -26.19
N ALA A 159 -1.04 -5.43 -26.40
CA ALA A 159 0.19 -4.78 -25.97
C ALA A 159 0.42 -4.75 -24.45
N TYR A 160 -0.59 -5.07 -23.64
CA TYR A 160 -0.55 -5.03 -22.18
C TYR A 160 -0.46 -6.42 -21.53
N GLY A 161 -0.17 -7.47 -22.31
CA GLY A 161 -0.03 -8.85 -21.87
C GLY A 161 1.20 -9.56 -22.42
N GLY A 162 1.26 -10.88 -22.28
CA GLY A 162 2.35 -11.70 -22.77
C GLY A 162 3.61 -11.67 -21.91
N ASN A 163 4.76 -11.24 -22.45
CA ASN A 163 6.02 -11.16 -21.71
C ASN A 163 6.03 -10.05 -20.64
N VAL A 164 7.09 -9.99 -19.83
CA VAL A 164 7.19 -9.04 -18.71
C VAL A 164 7.10 -7.59 -19.19
N GLU A 165 7.72 -7.26 -20.32
CA GLU A 165 7.69 -5.90 -20.91
C GLU A 165 6.26 -5.49 -21.29
N GLY A 166 5.48 -6.39 -21.91
CA GLY A 166 4.07 -6.14 -22.24
C GLY A 166 3.22 -5.95 -20.98
N ARG A 167 3.41 -6.81 -19.98
CA ARG A 167 2.71 -6.73 -18.69
C ARG A 167 3.11 -5.47 -17.88
N PHE A 168 4.33 -4.97 -18.04
CA PHE A 168 4.84 -3.75 -17.40
C PHE A 168 4.40 -2.46 -18.11
N ARG A 169 4.00 -2.52 -19.37
CA ARG A 169 3.71 -1.35 -20.23
C ARG A 169 2.82 -0.30 -19.57
N VAL A 170 1.67 -0.70 -19.03
CA VAL A 170 0.73 0.24 -18.38
C VAL A 170 1.36 0.97 -17.20
N ILE A 171 2.25 0.30 -16.45
CA ILE A 171 2.98 0.90 -15.32
C ILE A 171 3.94 1.97 -15.82
N SER A 172 4.68 1.71 -16.88
CA SER A 172 5.57 2.68 -17.53
C SER A 172 4.79 3.92 -18.00
N GLU A 173 3.65 3.72 -18.68
CA GLU A 173 2.79 4.80 -19.16
C GLU A 173 2.23 5.66 -18.00
N VAL A 174 1.89 5.03 -16.87
CA VAL A 174 1.45 5.73 -15.65
C VAL A 174 2.59 6.53 -15.03
N ILE A 175 3.78 5.95 -14.91
CA ILE A 175 4.96 6.65 -14.37
C ILE A 175 5.26 7.89 -15.21
N ASP A 176 5.26 7.76 -16.52
CA ASP A 176 5.51 8.87 -17.45
C ASP A 176 4.46 9.98 -17.33
N ALA A 177 3.17 9.61 -17.27
CA ALA A 177 2.08 10.57 -17.12
C ALA A 177 2.14 11.30 -15.76
N VAL A 178 2.40 10.58 -14.67
CA VAL A 178 2.57 11.16 -13.34
C VAL A 178 3.76 12.12 -13.34
N ARG A 179 4.94 11.71 -13.85
CA ARG A 179 6.14 12.54 -13.90
C ARG A 179 5.92 13.81 -14.72
N GLN A 180 5.27 13.70 -15.87
CA GLN A 180 4.94 14.86 -16.70
C GLN A 180 4.02 15.84 -15.97
N ALA A 181 3.08 15.33 -15.19
CA ALA A 181 2.10 16.14 -14.47
C ALA A 181 2.70 16.91 -13.28
N VAL A 182 3.55 16.25 -12.46
CA VAL A 182 4.07 16.84 -11.22
C VAL A 182 5.45 17.49 -11.38
N GLY A 183 6.14 17.22 -12.49
CA GLY A 183 7.49 17.75 -12.76
C GLY A 183 8.62 17.00 -12.03
N ALA A 184 9.87 17.28 -12.45
CA ALA A 184 11.05 16.57 -11.98
C ALA A 184 11.34 16.71 -10.46
N PRO A 185 11.08 17.84 -9.79
CA PRO A 185 11.41 17.99 -8.38
C PRO A 185 10.48 17.23 -7.41
N TYR A 186 9.31 16.76 -7.87
CA TYR A 186 8.36 16.09 -7.00
C TYR A 186 8.62 14.59 -6.95
N PRO A 187 8.87 14.01 -5.77
CA PRO A 187 9.20 12.59 -5.64
C PRO A 187 8.08 11.65 -6.09
N VAL A 188 8.43 10.66 -6.90
CA VAL A 188 7.53 9.60 -7.38
C VAL A 188 8.17 8.25 -7.09
N GLY A 189 7.61 7.52 -6.15
CA GLY A 189 8.03 6.15 -5.83
C GLY A 189 7.09 5.10 -6.43
N ILE A 190 7.52 3.85 -6.40
CA ILE A 190 6.70 2.70 -6.77
C ILE A 190 6.89 1.55 -5.77
N ARG A 191 5.80 0.88 -5.41
CA ARG A 191 5.87 -0.39 -4.66
C ARG A 191 5.61 -1.56 -5.59
N ILE A 192 6.48 -2.56 -5.53
CA ILE A 192 6.36 -3.79 -6.31
C ILE A 192 6.45 -5.04 -5.42
N ASN A 193 5.94 -6.15 -5.91
CA ASN A 193 6.17 -7.47 -5.33
C ASN A 193 7.51 -8.04 -5.80
N SER A 194 8.26 -8.68 -4.89
CA SER A 194 9.36 -9.59 -5.23
C SER A 194 8.85 -10.94 -5.75
N THR A 195 7.63 -11.31 -5.40
CA THR A 195 6.91 -12.52 -5.86
C THR A 195 5.46 -12.44 -5.36
N ASP A 196 4.53 -13.03 -6.07
CA ASP A 196 3.14 -13.18 -5.60
C ASP A 196 2.99 -14.27 -4.54
N LYS A 197 3.97 -15.17 -4.39
CA LYS A 197 3.88 -16.39 -3.56
C LYS A 197 2.69 -17.29 -3.93
N LEU A 198 2.30 -17.29 -5.19
CA LEU A 198 1.28 -18.15 -5.80
C LEU A 198 1.88 -18.90 -6.98
N GLU A 199 1.50 -20.16 -7.14
CA GLU A 199 1.88 -20.95 -8.31
C GLU A 199 1.32 -20.32 -9.59
N GLY A 200 2.16 -20.13 -10.61
CA GLY A 200 1.80 -19.47 -11.86
C GLY A 200 1.71 -17.93 -11.77
N GLY A 201 1.92 -17.33 -10.60
CA GLY A 201 1.96 -15.89 -10.41
C GLY A 201 3.31 -15.27 -10.80
N LEU A 202 3.51 -14.00 -10.43
CA LEU A 202 4.77 -13.29 -10.62
C LEU A 202 5.91 -14.02 -9.92
N THR A 203 6.90 -14.47 -10.69
CA THR A 203 8.09 -15.13 -10.17
C THR A 203 9.14 -14.11 -9.70
N THR A 204 10.14 -14.59 -8.95
CA THR A 204 11.28 -13.76 -8.54
C THR A 204 12.09 -13.29 -9.77
N ASP A 205 12.24 -14.13 -10.80
CA ASP A 205 12.95 -13.76 -12.03
C ASP A 205 12.19 -12.68 -12.82
N ASP A 206 10.86 -12.81 -12.96
CA ASP A 206 10.02 -11.76 -13.54
C ASP A 206 10.14 -10.44 -12.75
N ALA A 207 10.18 -10.51 -11.42
CA ALA A 207 10.32 -9.33 -10.57
C ALA A 207 11.70 -8.65 -10.74
N PHE A 208 12.78 -9.39 -10.94
CA PHE A 208 14.08 -8.80 -11.31
C PHE A 208 14.03 -8.11 -12.67
N GLU A 209 13.29 -8.67 -13.64
CA GLU A 209 13.11 -8.00 -14.94
C GLU A 209 12.30 -6.70 -14.78
N VAL A 210 11.25 -6.69 -13.96
CA VAL A 210 10.51 -5.47 -13.61
C VAL A 210 11.44 -4.42 -12.98
N VAL A 211 12.36 -4.82 -12.09
CA VAL A 211 13.36 -3.92 -11.49
C VAL A 211 14.27 -3.30 -12.59
N ARG A 212 14.73 -4.10 -13.56
CA ARG A 212 15.53 -3.58 -14.70
C ARG A 212 14.74 -2.61 -15.57
N LEU A 213 13.46 -2.90 -15.83
CA LEU A 213 12.59 -2.02 -16.58
C LEU A 213 12.35 -0.68 -15.84
N LEU A 214 12.18 -0.72 -14.53
CA LEU A 214 12.04 0.48 -13.68
C LEU A 214 13.27 1.39 -13.74
N ASN A 215 14.48 0.84 -13.90
CA ASN A 215 15.70 1.63 -14.02
C ASN A 215 15.74 2.53 -15.27
N ASN A 216 14.88 2.27 -16.25
CA ASN A 216 14.72 3.09 -17.45
C ASN A 216 13.54 4.08 -17.34
N THR A 217 12.92 4.20 -16.17
CA THR A 217 11.82 5.13 -15.90
C THR A 217 12.29 6.32 -15.06
N SER A 218 11.37 7.20 -14.72
CA SER A 218 11.63 8.39 -13.89
C SER A 218 11.21 8.23 -12.43
N VAL A 219 11.14 7.01 -11.90
CA VAL A 219 10.87 6.80 -10.47
C VAL A 219 12.11 7.14 -9.63
N ASP A 220 11.86 7.71 -8.46
CA ASP A 220 12.91 8.15 -7.52
C ASP A 220 13.15 7.14 -6.40
N LEU A 221 12.24 6.17 -6.19
CA LEU A 221 12.27 5.21 -5.10
C LEU A 221 11.53 3.94 -5.48
N ILE A 222 12.10 2.77 -5.14
CA ILE A 222 11.41 1.48 -5.26
C ILE A 222 11.22 0.87 -3.87
N ASP A 223 9.97 0.58 -3.51
CA ASP A 223 9.63 -0.12 -2.26
C ASP A 223 9.35 -1.60 -2.57
N ILE A 224 10.22 -2.47 -2.10
CA ILE A 224 10.14 -3.92 -2.29
C ILE A 224 9.27 -4.54 -1.19
N SER A 225 8.23 -5.22 -1.62
CA SER A 225 7.32 -6.00 -0.78
C SER A 225 7.02 -7.35 -1.44
N GLY A 226 5.93 -8.01 -1.12
CA GLY A 226 5.53 -9.25 -1.78
C GLY A 226 4.28 -9.89 -1.21
N GLY A 227 3.82 -10.93 -1.89
CA GLY A 227 2.57 -11.60 -1.59
C GLY A 227 1.38 -10.91 -2.22
N THR A 228 0.21 -11.52 -2.06
CA THR A 228 -1.05 -11.02 -2.63
C THR A 228 -2.20 -11.31 -1.68
N TYR A 229 -3.28 -10.53 -1.81
CA TYR A 229 -4.55 -10.77 -1.10
C TYR A 229 -5.50 -11.70 -1.87
N PHE A 230 -5.08 -12.26 -2.99
CA PHE A 230 -5.88 -13.24 -3.73
C PHE A 230 -6.14 -14.51 -2.90
N PRO A 231 -7.29 -15.18 -3.12
CA PRO A 231 -7.57 -16.49 -2.52
C PRO A 231 -6.43 -17.48 -2.78
N GLY A 232 -6.12 -18.31 -1.79
CA GLY A 232 -5.02 -19.28 -1.85
C GLY A 232 -3.64 -18.73 -1.48
N ALA A 233 -3.46 -17.42 -1.40
CA ALA A 233 -2.22 -16.84 -0.91
C ALA A 233 -2.08 -16.99 0.60
N ALA A 234 -0.85 -17.28 1.05
CA ALA A 234 -0.55 -17.27 2.48
C ALA A 234 -0.61 -15.84 3.03
N SER A 235 -1.49 -15.61 4.01
CA SER A 235 -1.55 -14.33 4.71
C SER A 235 -0.28 -14.11 5.53
N SER A 236 0.35 -12.95 5.36
CA SER A 236 1.49 -12.56 6.19
C SER A 236 1.09 -12.18 7.62
N SER A 237 -0.19 -11.91 7.87
CA SER A 237 -0.72 -11.54 9.18
C SER A 237 -1.17 -12.74 10.00
N ASP A 238 -1.73 -13.76 9.35
CA ASP A 238 -2.30 -14.94 10.02
C ASP A 238 -1.32 -16.12 10.06
N GLY A 239 -0.16 -16.01 9.40
CA GLY A 239 0.78 -17.10 9.24
C GLY A 239 1.86 -17.14 10.31
N THR A 240 2.14 -18.33 10.80
CA THR A 240 3.34 -18.72 11.53
C THR A 240 4.59 -18.77 10.62
N SER A 241 4.54 -18.10 9.46
CA SER A 241 5.59 -18.13 8.45
C SER A 241 6.82 -17.37 8.93
N SER A 242 7.96 -18.00 8.79
CA SER A 242 9.33 -17.55 8.96
C SER A 242 9.52 -16.18 9.63
N SER A 243 10.09 -16.16 10.82
CA SER A 243 10.57 -14.95 11.48
C SER A 243 11.64 -14.26 10.63
N GLY A 244 11.53 -12.93 10.45
CA GLY A 244 12.58 -12.11 9.89
C GLY A 244 12.24 -11.40 8.57
N PRO A 245 13.16 -10.61 8.02
CA PRO A 245 12.97 -9.80 6.84
C PRO A 245 12.76 -10.65 5.57
N TYR A 246 11.52 -10.79 5.12
CA TYR A 246 11.13 -11.71 4.04
C TYR A 246 11.75 -11.39 2.68
N PHE A 247 11.98 -10.10 2.41
CA PHE A 247 12.34 -9.60 1.08
C PHE A 247 13.73 -8.97 1.03
N ALA A 248 14.49 -8.98 2.14
CA ALA A 248 15.81 -8.35 2.23
C ALA A 248 16.82 -8.97 1.24
N ASN A 249 16.78 -10.28 1.04
CA ASN A 249 17.68 -10.94 0.08
C ASN A 249 17.36 -10.55 -1.38
N PHE A 250 16.09 -10.45 -1.74
CA PHE A 250 15.68 -9.95 -3.06
C PHE A 250 16.11 -8.50 -3.24
N ALA A 251 15.84 -7.63 -2.25
CA ALA A 251 16.20 -6.22 -2.30
C ALA A 251 17.73 -6.03 -2.47
N LYS A 252 18.54 -6.83 -1.76
CA LYS A 252 20.01 -6.80 -1.91
C LYS A 252 20.45 -7.10 -3.34
N GLN A 253 19.87 -8.14 -3.97
CA GLN A 253 20.19 -8.48 -5.36
C GLN A 253 19.66 -7.43 -6.34
N ALA A 254 18.47 -6.85 -6.07
CA ALA A 254 17.91 -5.77 -6.88
C ALA A 254 18.79 -4.53 -6.90
N LYS A 255 19.43 -4.17 -5.78
CA LYS A 255 20.40 -3.05 -5.69
C LYS A 255 21.64 -3.24 -6.57
N GLU A 256 22.00 -4.47 -6.91
CA GLU A 256 23.11 -4.74 -7.83
C GLU A 256 22.74 -4.46 -9.30
N LEU A 257 21.45 -4.30 -9.58
CA LEU A 257 20.92 -4.14 -10.94
C LEU A 257 20.59 -2.70 -11.32
N ILE A 258 20.45 -1.81 -10.33
CA ILE A 258 19.92 -0.44 -10.50
C ILE A 258 20.58 0.56 -9.55
N ASP A 259 20.50 1.84 -9.89
CA ASP A 259 20.98 2.95 -9.05
C ASP A 259 19.86 3.64 -8.26
N ILE A 260 18.59 3.27 -8.49
CA ILE A 260 17.44 3.85 -7.79
C ILE A 260 17.43 3.36 -6.33
N PRO A 261 17.24 4.24 -5.34
CA PRO A 261 17.13 3.86 -3.94
C PRO A 261 16.04 2.82 -3.68
N ILE A 262 16.37 1.81 -2.88
CA ILE A 262 15.46 0.72 -2.51
C ILE A 262 15.07 0.83 -1.03
N VAL A 263 13.76 0.84 -0.79
CA VAL A 263 13.15 0.56 0.51
C VAL A 263 12.72 -0.90 0.55
N VAL A 264 12.83 -1.54 1.69
CA VAL A 264 12.30 -2.90 1.86
C VAL A 264 11.26 -2.93 2.99
N THR A 265 10.13 -3.59 2.71
CA THR A 265 8.99 -3.70 3.62
C THR A 265 8.71 -5.16 3.93
N GLY A 266 8.61 -5.53 5.22
CA GLY A 266 8.07 -6.82 5.65
C GLY A 266 9.02 -7.66 6.51
N GLY A 267 8.51 -8.13 7.64
CA GLY A 267 9.18 -9.04 8.56
C GLY A 267 10.23 -8.42 9.49
N PHE A 268 10.35 -7.10 9.52
CA PHE A 268 11.22 -6.42 10.48
C PHE A 268 10.51 -6.24 11.82
N GLU A 269 11.02 -6.88 12.84
CA GLU A 269 10.44 -6.91 14.19
C GLU A 269 11.39 -6.34 15.25
N THR A 270 12.71 -6.33 14.98
CA THR A 270 13.74 -5.86 15.91
C THR A 270 14.65 -4.84 15.29
N ARG A 271 15.24 -3.99 16.14
CA ARG A 271 16.28 -3.03 15.74
C ARG A 271 17.49 -3.72 15.11
N GLU A 272 17.89 -4.88 15.66
CA GLU A 272 19.02 -5.64 15.13
C GLU A 272 18.80 -6.05 13.67
N GLN A 273 17.59 -6.53 13.33
CA GLN A 273 17.26 -6.91 11.95
C GLN A 273 17.35 -5.71 11.00
N VAL A 274 16.86 -4.53 11.42
CA VAL A 274 16.92 -3.29 10.63
C VAL A 274 18.38 -2.85 10.42
N VAL A 275 19.16 -2.78 11.48
CA VAL A 275 20.58 -2.36 11.42
C VAL A 275 21.38 -3.32 10.53
N ARG A 276 21.19 -4.62 10.70
CA ARG A 276 21.87 -5.65 9.87
C ARG A 276 21.52 -5.48 8.39
N ALA A 277 20.23 -5.34 8.04
CA ALA A 277 19.82 -5.20 6.64
C ALA A 277 20.44 -3.95 5.97
N LEU A 278 20.52 -2.83 6.69
CA LEU A 278 21.17 -1.62 6.20
C LEU A 278 22.69 -1.78 6.08
N GLN A 279 23.35 -2.38 7.08
CA GLN A 279 24.80 -2.60 7.07
C GLN A 279 25.22 -3.62 5.99
N ASP A 280 24.41 -4.64 5.75
CA ASP A 280 24.63 -5.64 4.68
C ASP A 280 24.33 -5.10 3.28
N GLY A 281 23.88 -3.84 3.17
CA GLY A 281 23.54 -3.19 1.91
C GLY A 281 22.28 -3.78 1.25
N ALA A 282 21.38 -4.37 2.04
CA ALA A 282 20.16 -4.95 1.51
C ALA A 282 19.14 -3.88 1.06
N ALA A 283 19.15 -2.70 1.66
CA ALA A 283 18.26 -1.59 1.31
C ALA A 283 18.90 -0.26 1.70
N ASP A 284 18.36 0.84 1.18
CA ASP A 284 18.74 2.21 1.56
C ASP A 284 17.89 2.71 2.73
N ALA A 285 16.66 2.18 2.86
CA ALA A 285 15.78 2.42 3.98
C ALA A 285 14.89 1.20 4.27
N ILE A 286 14.35 1.15 5.48
CA ILE A 286 13.47 0.07 5.94
C ILE A 286 12.09 0.65 6.24
N SER A 287 11.04 -0.01 5.70
CA SER A 287 9.66 0.33 5.98
C SER A 287 9.06 -0.63 7.02
N LEU A 288 8.45 -0.05 8.04
CA LEU A 288 7.86 -0.76 9.17
C LEU A 288 6.32 -0.63 9.12
N GLY A 289 5.62 -1.74 9.25
CA GLY A 289 4.17 -1.76 9.36
C GLY A 289 3.72 -1.97 10.81
N ARG A 290 3.43 -3.22 11.18
CA ARG A 290 2.89 -3.60 12.50
C ARG A 290 3.71 -3.11 13.68
N ALA A 291 5.03 -3.06 13.55
CA ALA A 291 5.92 -2.53 14.60
C ALA A 291 5.57 -1.08 14.98
N MET A 292 5.28 -0.20 13.98
CA MET A 292 4.88 1.20 14.21
C MET A 292 3.44 1.33 14.74
N ILE A 293 2.59 0.30 14.56
CA ILE A 293 1.26 0.24 15.18
C ILE A 293 1.37 -0.12 16.66
N LEU A 294 2.32 -0.98 17.01
CA LEU A 294 2.56 -1.38 18.40
C LEU A 294 3.26 -0.28 19.20
N ASN A 295 4.17 0.44 18.58
CA ASN A 295 4.87 1.58 19.18
C ASN A 295 4.99 2.72 18.15
N PRO A 296 4.15 3.75 18.21
CA PRO A 296 4.21 4.87 17.26
C PRO A 296 5.49 5.71 17.37
N SER A 297 6.23 5.63 18.49
CA SER A 297 7.50 6.31 18.71
C SER A 297 8.72 5.42 18.49
N LEU A 298 8.56 4.28 17.83
CA LEU A 298 9.59 3.25 17.67
C LEU A 298 10.86 3.79 16.99
N ALA A 299 10.70 4.61 15.96
CA ALA A 299 11.85 5.16 15.23
C ALA A 299 12.75 6.02 16.15
N ASN A 300 12.18 6.91 16.94
CA ASN A 300 12.92 7.70 17.93
C ASN A 300 13.55 6.79 19.00
N ALA A 301 12.84 5.79 19.48
CA ALA A 301 13.34 4.84 20.48
C ALA A 301 14.57 4.08 19.96
N TRP A 302 14.53 3.58 18.73
CA TRP A 302 15.64 2.85 18.14
C TRP A 302 16.83 3.74 17.76
N LEU A 303 16.58 4.99 17.32
CA LEU A 303 17.65 5.95 16.99
C LEU A 303 18.38 6.45 18.23
N SER A 304 17.67 6.65 19.34
CA SER A 304 18.26 7.13 20.60
C SER A 304 18.80 6.02 21.51
N ASP A 305 18.67 4.76 21.10
CA ASP A 305 19.02 3.58 21.92
C ASP A 305 18.26 3.54 23.28
N ALA A 306 17.11 4.18 23.35
CA ALA A 306 16.33 4.42 24.57
C ALA A 306 15.09 3.53 24.72
N GLY A 307 14.94 2.49 23.88
CA GLY A 307 13.76 1.62 23.93
C GLY A 307 14.03 0.23 23.39
N GLY A 308 13.21 -0.72 23.83
CA GLY A 308 13.22 -2.10 23.36
C GLY A 308 12.46 -2.29 22.03
N ASP A 309 12.54 -3.48 21.51
CA ASP A 309 11.73 -3.93 20.38
C ASP A 309 10.25 -4.05 20.79
N PRO A 310 9.30 -3.85 19.88
CA PRO A 310 7.89 -3.98 20.20
C PRO A 310 7.53 -5.45 20.45
N GLU A 311 6.67 -5.69 21.44
CA GLU A 311 6.12 -7.02 21.70
C GLU A 311 4.95 -7.29 20.76
N PHE A 312 5.11 -8.25 19.86
CA PHE A 312 4.05 -8.65 18.93
C PHE A 312 3.06 -9.57 19.65
N PRO A 313 1.77 -9.26 19.57
CA PRO A 313 0.76 -10.10 20.22
C PRO A 313 0.69 -11.48 19.53
N VAL A 314 0.52 -12.50 20.37
CA VAL A 314 0.26 -13.87 19.94
C VAL A 314 -1.22 -14.16 20.21
N PHE A 315 -1.95 -14.60 19.20
CA PHE A 315 -3.36 -14.92 19.31
C PHE A 315 -3.56 -16.43 19.15
N ASP A 316 -4.37 -17.01 20.04
CA ASP A 316 -4.73 -18.41 19.95
C ASP A 316 -5.94 -18.56 19.00
N ALA A 317 -5.77 -19.35 17.93
CA ALA A 317 -6.80 -19.69 16.94
C ALA A 317 -7.67 -18.51 16.47
N PRO A 318 -7.09 -17.38 16.00
CA PRO A 318 -7.88 -16.23 15.56
C PRO A 318 -8.71 -16.59 14.30
N PRO A 319 -9.91 -16.00 14.12
CA PRO A 319 -10.68 -16.17 12.90
C PRO A 319 -9.88 -15.59 11.70
N ARG A 320 -10.15 -16.11 10.50
CA ARG A 320 -9.53 -15.58 9.27
C ARG A 320 -9.81 -14.08 9.14
N GLY A 321 -8.77 -13.27 8.97
CA GLY A 321 -8.85 -11.82 8.92
C GLY A 321 -8.87 -11.13 10.29
N GLY A 322 -9.09 -11.85 11.38
CA GLY A 322 -9.22 -11.28 12.73
C GLY A 322 -7.95 -10.57 13.21
N VAL A 323 -6.76 -11.12 12.90
CA VAL A 323 -5.48 -10.46 13.24
C VAL A 323 -5.33 -9.14 12.48
N THR A 324 -5.67 -9.14 11.20
CA THR A 324 -5.63 -7.91 10.39
C THR A 324 -6.62 -6.87 10.92
N ALA A 325 -7.84 -7.29 11.25
CA ALA A 325 -8.85 -6.42 11.84
C ALA A 325 -8.40 -5.85 13.19
N TRP A 326 -7.76 -6.67 14.05
CA TRP A 326 -7.20 -6.22 15.32
C TRP A 326 -6.19 -5.08 15.15
N TYR A 327 -5.24 -5.24 14.20
CA TYR A 327 -4.30 -4.17 13.89
C TYR A 327 -5.00 -2.92 13.31
N SER A 328 -6.06 -3.10 12.51
CA SER A 328 -6.82 -1.98 11.96
C SER A 328 -7.59 -1.23 13.05
N MET A 329 -8.19 -1.94 14.02
CA MET A 329 -8.84 -1.30 15.16
C MET A 329 -7.83 -0.61 16.08
N ARG A 330 -6.62 -1.16 16.22
CA ARG A 330 -5.55 -0.48 16.95
C ARG A 330 -5.06 0.79 16.24
N LEU A 331 -5.02 0.83 14.91
CA LEU A 331 -4.77 2.05 14.14
C LEU A 331 -5.81 3.13 14.45
N THR A 332 -7.09 2.75 14.52
CA THR A 332 -8.17 3.66 14.93
C THR A 332 -7.93 4.21 16.33
N ALA A 333 -7.66 3.32 17.29
CA ALA A 333 -7.38 3.71 18.67
C ALA A 333 -6.15 4.62 18.80
N LEU A 334 -5.09 4.39 18.00
CA LEU A 334 -3.94 5.30 17.92
C LEU A 334 -4.32 6.69 17.40
N GLY A 335 -5.19 6.76 16.39
CA GLY A 335 -5.70 8.02 15.87
C GLY A 335 -6.62 8.77 16.83
N GLU A 336 -7.18 8.07 17.82
CA GLU A 336 -8.04 8.62 18.87
C GLU A 336 -7.32 8.82 20.21
N ASP A 337 -6.01 8.57 20.27
CA ASP A 337 -5.17 8.61 21.50
C ASP A 337 -5.74 7.72 22.65
N ASN A 338 -6.35 6.57 22.32
CA ASN A 338 -6.98 5.67 23.30
C ASN A 338 -6.51 4.20 23.22
N GLU A 339 -5.41 3.91 22.54
CA GLU A 339 -4.87 2.56 22.34
C GLU A 339 -4.55 1.80 23.64
N CYS A 340 -4.33 2.51 24.74
CA CYS A 340 -4.12 1.90 26.08
C CYS A 340 -5.40 1.29 26.65
N GLN A 341 -6.58 1.68 26.12
CA GLN A 341 -7.89 1.19 26.55
C GLN A 341 -8.44 0.12 25.60
N LEU A 342 -7.71 -0.20 24.52
CA LEU A 342 -8.13 -1.18 23.53
C LEU A 342 -8.00 -2.60 24.12
N ASP A 343 -9.12 -3.18 24.50
CA ASP A 343 -9.25 -4.57 24.96
C ASP A 343 -10.21 -5.30 24.00
N LEU A 344 -9.68 -5.73 22.86
CA LEU A 344 -10.45 -6.46 21.85
C LEU A 344 -9.77 -7.79 21.53
N SER A 345 -10.56 -8.86 21.46
CA SER A 345 -10.11 -10.08 20.82
C SER A 345 -10.07 -9.91 19.30
N PRO A 346 -9.33 -10.75 18.54
CA PRO A 346 -9.39 -10.73 17.08
C PRO A 346 -10.79 -10.95 16.50
N ALA A 347 -11.66 -11.66 17.19
CA ALA A 347 -13.05 -11.88 16.79
C ALA A 347 -13.89 -10.61 16.95
N ASP A 348 -13.82 -9.95 18.11
CA ASP A 348 -14.52 -8.70 18.37
C ASP A 348 -14.01 -7.57 17.44
N ALA A 349 -12.70 -7.55 17.19
CA ALA A 349 -12.09 -6.61 16.26
C ALA A 349 -12.60 -6.81 14.81
N LEU A 350 -12.79 -8.05 14.38
CA LEU A 350 -13.32 -8.37 13.06
C LEU A 350 -14.79 -7.90 12.95
N GLU A 351 -15.62 -8.17 13.94
CA GLU A 351 -17.02 -7.71 13.99
C GLU A 351 -17.11 -6.18 13.94
N ALA A 352 -16.32 -5.49 14.76
CA ALA A 352 -16.29 -4.02 14.78
C ALA A 352 -15.80 -3.42 13.46
N TYR A 353 -14.78 -4.03 12.86
CA TYR A 353 -14.24 -3.61 11.57
C TYR A 353 -15.27 -3.78 10.44
N GLU A 354 -15.95 -4.93 10.39
CA GLU A 354 -16.98 -5.22 9.37
C GLU A 354 -18.21 -4.32 9.53
N ALA A 355 -18.66 -4.08 10.78
CA ALA A 355 -19.78 -3.17 11.06
C ALA A 355 -19.48 -1.74 10.56
N ARG A 356 -18.26 -1.24 10.82
CA ARG A 356 -17.81 0.05 10.33
C ARG A 356 -17.78 0.13 8.80
N ASP A 357 -17.32 -0.94 8.14
CA ASP A 357 -17.26 -1.00 6.69
C ASP A 357 -18.67 -1.00 6.06
N VAL A 358 -19.67 -1.63 6.69
CA VAL A 358 -21.07 -1.59 6.25
C VAL A 358 -21.60 -0.16 6.24
N GLU A 359 -21.42 0.60 7.31
CA GLU A 359 -21.84 2.00 7.42
C GLU A 359 -21.16 2.86 6.34
N ARG A 360 -19.85 2.70 6.16
CA ARG A 360 -19.07 3.46 5.16
C ARG A 360 -19.44 3.09 3.72
N CYS A 361 -19.88 1.86 3.46
CA CYS A 361 -20.39 1.48 2.14
C CYS A 361 -21.64 2.27 1.75
N GLU A 362 -22.52 2.61 2.70
CA GLU A 362 -23.69 3.45 2.44
C GLU A 362 -23.27 4.88 2.08
N ILE A 363 -22.32 5.44 2.83
CA ILE A 363 -21.75 6.77 2.57
C ILE A 363 -21.09 6.79 1.18
N TRP A 364 -20.27 5.76 0.87
CA TRP A 364 -19.57 5.64 -0.40
C TRP A 364 -20.54 5.62 -1.61
N ARG A 365 -21.60 4.81 -1.53
CA ARG A 365 -22.62 4.76 -2.58
C ARG A 365 -23.27 6.13 -2.79
N ASN A 366 -23.62 6.83 -1.70
CA ASN A 366 -24.25 8.15 -1.81
C ASN A 366 -23.31 9.19 -2.43
N ARG A 367 -22.02 9.04 -2.29
CA ARG A 367 -21.01 9.99 -2.77
C ARG A 367 -20.57 9.71 -4.22
N PHE A 368 -20.44 8.45 -4.61
CA PHE A 368 -19.77 8.04 -5.86
C PHE A 368 -20.67 7.25 -6.83
N SER A 369 -21.96 7.11 -6.57
CA SER A 369 -22.93 6.45 -7.48
C SER A 369 -23.53 7.38 -8.50
#